data_c65f6ba15f59b0945b7a3420b14fab98
#
_entry.id   c65f6ba15f59b0945b7a3420b14fab98
#
_cell.length_a   1.000
_cell.length_b   1.000
_cell.length_c   1.000
_cell.angle_alpha   90.00
_cell.angle_beta   90.00
_cell.angle_gamma   90.00
#
_symmetry.space_group_name_H-M   'P 1'
#
loop_
_entity.id
_entity.type
_entity.pdbx_description
1 polymer ?
#
loop_
_entity_poly.entity_id
_entity_poly.type
_entity_poly.pdbx_seq_one_letter_code
_entity_poly.pdbx_strand_id
1 'polypeptide(L)'
;MSWIAENWSSGLIDIQRAPVILQRVIESWDLNKRDAELPLIGRFLPVPLAAKVPEVILLFWVVKILTTAGGEATSDYLKTYGNFGGGGIEVLVIVVGLLLQFGTRRYRAFAYWSLAFAIAITGTGVSDFLHLDVHIPYAGTTLLWAVVLAAIFWVWQRGEGTLSIHSISTQRREAYYWATVFATFALGTALGDFTATTLHLGYLDSGILFAVVILIPALAHWKLGLNGIAAFWMSYIVTRPLGASFADYISKPKNTSGINFGDGPTAIVFALAVLVLVCYLALARPDIQKPGK
;
A
#
# COMPACT_ATOMS: atom_id res chain seq x y z
N MET A 1 12.46 30.02 29.83
CA MET A 1 12.23 29.08 28.73
C MET A 1 13.31 29.10 27.66
N SER A 2 13.91 30.25 27.36
CA SER A 2 15.05 30.33 26.40
C SER A 2 16.26 29.47 26.83
N TRP A 3 16.60 29.44 28.13
CA TRP A 3 17.71 28.66 28.66
C TRP A 3 17.56 27.13 28.45
N ILE A 4 16.33 26.60 28.52
CA ILE A 4 16.06 25.17 28.29
C ILE A 4 16.25 24.83 26.80
N ALA A 5 15.82 25.72 25.89
CA ALA A 5 15.94 25.53 24.44
C ALA A 5 17.41 25.58 23.96
N GLU A 6 18.24 26.45 24.55
CA GLU A 6 19.66 26.58 24.22
C GLU A 6 20.50 25.40 24.73
N ASN A 7 20.21 24.89 25.94
CA ASN A 7 20.92 23.72 26.51
C ASN A 7 20.44 22.38 25.91
N TRP A 8 19.27 22.33 25.28
CA TRP A 8 18.82 21.19 24.50
C TRP A 8 19.62 21.01 23.20
N SER A 9 19.82 22.10 22.44
CA SER A 9 20.59 22.07 21.19
C SER A 9 22.06 21.72 21.37
N SER A 10 22.58 21.87 22.58
CA SER A 10 23.98 21.56 22.94
C SER A 10 24.21 20.14 23.49
N GLY A 11 23.15 19.31 23.63
CA GLY A 11 23.24 17.94 24.15
C GLY A 11 23.57 17.86 25.69
N LEU A 12 23.48 18.97 26.41
CA LEU A 12 23.81 19.06 27.84
C LEU A 12 22.69 18.58 28.77
N ILE A 13 21.49 18.34 28.26
CA ILE A 13 20.35 17.83 29.05
C ILE A 13 20.01 16.41 28.59
N ASP A 14 20.25 15.43 29.45
CA ASP A 14 19.83 14.05 29.26
C ASP A 14 18.34 13.90 29.61
N ILE A 15 17.50 13.84 28.58
CA ILE A 15 16.03 13.75 28.71
C ILE A 15 15.59 12.47 29.42
N GLN A 16 16.38 11.40 29.36
CA GLN A 16 16.02 10.12 30.00
C GLN A 16 16.11 10.21 31.53
N ARG A 17 16.82 11.22 32.07
CA ARG A 17 16.94 11.49 33.51
C ARG A 17 16.00 12.58 34.03
N ALA A 18 15.21 13.20 33.15
CA ALA A 18 14.27 14.23 33.55
C ALA A 18 13.02 13.59 34.23
N PRO A 19 12.41 14.30 35.22
CA PRO A 19 11.14 13.86 35.80
C PRO A 19 10.06 13.63 34.73
N VAL A 20 9.23 12.59 34.88
CA VAL A 20 8.20 12.16 33.90
C VAL A 20 7.30 13.32 33.46
N ILE A 21 7.00 14.27 34.33
CA ILE A 21 6.21 15.47 34.00
C ILE A 21 6.96 16.35 33.00
N LEU A 22 8.28 16.53 33.19
CA LEU A 22 9.12 17.34 32.29
C LEU A 22 9.27 16.67 30.93
N GLN A 23 9.41 15.34 30.89
CA GLN A 23 9.43 14.56 29.66
C GLN A 23 8.13 14.76 28.85
N ARG A 24 6.97 14.67 29.49
CA ARG A 24 5.68 14.91 28.84
C ARG A 24 5.51 16.34 28.32
N VAL A 25 6.00 17.34 29.06
CA VAL A 25 5.96 18.74 28.63
C VAL A 25 6.86 18.96 27.42
N ILE A 26 8.06 18.38 27.43
CA ILE A 26 9.00 18.47 26.30
C ILE A 26 8.44 17.77 25.07
N GLU A 27 7.88 16.56 25.22
CA GLU A 27 7.23 15.82 24.15
C GLU A 27 6.01 16.60 23.57
N SER A 28 5.19 17.21 24.43
CA SER A 28 4.05 18.03 23.98
C SER A 28 4.49 19.29 23.24
N TRP A 29 5.60 19.90 23.62
CA TRP A 29 6.15 21.09 22.97
C TRP A 29 6.76 20.77 21.59
N ASP A 30 7.45 19.63 21.49
CA ASP A 30 8.03 19.14 20.24
C ASP A 30 6.96 18.71 19.22
N LEU A 31 5.83 18.14 19.71
CA LEU A 31 4.65 17.85 18.90
C LEU A 31 4.01 19.13 18.36
N ASN A 32 3.86 20.17 19.20
CA ASN A 32 3.26 21.44 18.80
C ASN A 32 4.12 22.21 17.78
N LYS A 33 5.45 22.10 17.88
CA LYS A 33 6.39 22.68 16.92
C LYS A 33 6.35 21.94 15.57
N ARG A 34 6.22 20.60 15.58
CA ARG A 34 6.05 19.79 14.38
C ARG A 34 4.73 20.09 13.65
N ASP A 35 3.66 20.31 14.39
CA ASP A 35 2.37 20.67 13.82
C ASP A 35 2.39 22.05 13.13
N ALA A 36 3.21 22.97 13.60
CA ALA A 36 3.40 24.28 13.00
C ALA A 36 4.16 24.26 11.65
N GLU A 37 4.99 23.21 11.44
CA GLU A 37 5.77 23.03 10.21
C GLU A 37 5.04 22.18 9.15
N LEU A 38 3.86 21.60 9.47
CA LEU A 38 3.07 20.81 8.55
C LEU A 38 2.44 21.69 7.47
N PRO A 39 2.36 21.23 6.20
CA PRO A 39 1.54 21.89 5.18
C PRO A 39 0.09 22.00 5.67
N LEU A 40 -0.64 23.01 5.16
CA LEU A 40 -2.00 23.37 5.64
C LEU A 40 -2.92 22.17 5.86
N ILE A 41 -2.89 21.18 4.97
CA ILE A 41 -3.68 19.94 5.08
C ILE A 41 -3.27 19.12 6.32
N GLY A 42 -1.98 19.08 6.67
CA GLY A 42 -1.47 18.32 7.81
C GLY A 42 -1.90 18.89 9.17
N ARG A 43 -2.32 20.17 9.24
CA ARG A 43 -2.81 20.79 10.48
C ARG A 43 -4.18 20.28 10.92
N PHE A 44 -4.97 19.72 9.98
CA PHE A 44 -6.31 19.19 10.27
C PHE A 44 -6.30 17.68 10.54
N LEU A 45 -5.18 16.99 10.32
CA LEU A 45 -5.06 15.55 10.51
C LEU A 45 -4.39 15.22 11.85
N PRO A 46 -4.83 14.18 12.55
CA PRO A 46 -4.24 13.78 13.83
C PRO A 46 -2.78 13.31 13.64
N VAL A 47 -1.88 13.80 14.51
CA VAL A 47 -0.48 13.37 14.51
C VAL A 47 -0.40 11.89 14.92
N PRO A 48 0.31 11.04 14.16
CA PRO A 48 0.49 9.64 14.51
C PRO A 48 1.20 9.47 15.86
N LEU A 49 0.70 8.58 16.71
CA LEU A 49 1.27 8.26 18.03
C LEU A 49 2.09 6.95 18.00
N ALA A 50 1.95 6.16 16.94
CA ALA A 50 2.62 4.87 16.73
C ALA A 50 2.65 4.54 15.24
N ALA A 51 3.36 3.46 14.88
CA ALA A 51 3.32 2.93 13.51
C ALA A 51 1.88 2.73 13.03
N LYS A 52 1.61 3.12 11.78
CA LYS A 52 0.28 3.07 11.16
C LYS A 52 0.13 1.96 10.12
N VAL A 53 1.11 1.08 10.04
CA VAL A 53 1.13 -0.10 9.16
C VAL A 53 1.21 -1.38 10.01
N PRO A 54 0.67 -2.51 9.52
CA PRO A 54 0.71 -3.78 10.25
C PRO A 54 2.13 -4.34 10.34
N GLU A 55 2.35 -5.22 11.31
CA GLU A 55 3.53 -6.10 11.33
C GLU A 55 3.45 -7.10 10.18
N VAL A 56 4.60 -7.38 9.53
CA VAL A 56 4.69 -8.27 8.37
C VAL A 56 4.76 -9.73 8.84
N ILE A 57 3.59 -10.32 9.04
CA ILE A 57 3.42 -11.74 9.33
C ILE A 57 2.88 -12.48 8.10
N LEU A 58 2.82 -13.81 8.13
CA LEU A 58 2.29 -14.57 6.99
C LEU A 58 0.88 -14.12 6.57
N LEU A 59 0.02 -13.80 7.55
CA LEU A 59 -1.34 -13.34 7.30
C LEU A 59 -1.38 -12.00 6.56
N PHE A 60 -0.39 -11.11 6.77
CA PHE A 60 -0.24 -9.89 5.98
C PHE A 60 -0.17 -10.20 4.47
N TRP A 61 0.66 -11.16 4.07
CA TRP A 61 0.80 -11.55 2.67
C TRP A 61 -0.46 -12.18 2.10
N VAL A 62 -1.14 -13.01 2.88
CA VAL A 62 -2.42 -13.63 2.48
C VAL A 62 -3.47 -12.55 2.23
N VAL A 63 -3.71 -11.65 3.20
CA VAL A 63 -4.69 -10.56 3.05
C VAL A 63 -4.28 -9.62 1.91
N LYS A 64 -2.98 -9.35 1.76
CA LYS A 64 -2.47 -8.50 0.68
C LYS A 64 -2.78 -9.08 -0.71
N ILE A 65 -2.52 -10.38 -0.94
CA ILE A 65 -2.79 -11.04 -2.22
C ILE A 65 -4.31 -11.06 -2.49
N LEU A 66 -5.13 -11.40 -1.50
CA LEU A 66 -6.59 -11.37 -1.65
C LEU A 66 -7.12 -9.95 -1.92
N THR A 67 -6.53 -8.93 -1.27
CA THR A 67 -6.87 -7.52 -1.52
C THR A 67 -6.52 -7.10 -2.95
N THR A 68 -5.39 -7.58 -3.49
CA THR A 68 -5.00 -7.29 -4.88
C THR A 68 -5.97 -7.95 -5.87
N ALA A 69 -6.31 -9.22 -5.65
CA ALA A 69 -7.26 -9.95 -6.50
C ALA A 69 -8.68 -9.35 -6.43
N GLY A 70 -9.14 -9.02 -5.22
CA GLY A 70 -10.46 -8.41 -5.03
C GLY A 70 -10.56 -7.02 -5.64
N GLY A 71 -9.49 -6.22 -5.53
CA GLY A 71 -9.43 -4.89 -6.14
C GLY A 71 -9.47 -4.94 -7.66
N GLU A 72 -8.75 -5.90 -8.28
CA GLU A 72 -8.80 -6.15 -9.74
C GLU A 72 -10.21 -6.45 -10.19
N ALA A 73 -10.79 -7.53 -9.71
CA ALA A 73 -12.14 -7.94 -10.10
C ALA A 73 -13.20 -6.86 -9.79
N THR A 74 -13.02 -6.06 -8.73
CA THR A 74 -13.96 -4.97 -8.41
C THR A 74 -13.84 -3.83 -9.40
N SER A 75 -12.63 -3.39 -9.76
CA SER A 75 -12.42 -2.35 -10.76
C SER A 75 -12.99 -2.77 -12.12
N ASP A 76 -12.71 -3.99 -12.55
CA ASP A 76 -13.25 -4.54 -13.80
C ASP A 76 -14.77 -4.59 -13.81
N TYR A 77 -15.38 -5.00 -12.70
CA TYR A 77 -16.83 -4.93 -12.56
C TYR A 77 -17.36 -3.50 -12.64
N LEU A 78 -16.68 -2.53 -12.01
CA LEU A 78 -17.09 -1.13 -12.03
C LEU A 78 -17.02 -0.51 -13.44
N LYS A 79 -16.12 -0.97 -14.32
CA LYS A 79 -16.04 -0.53 -15.71
C LYS A 79 -17.35 -0.76 -16.47
N THR A 80 -18.17 -1.73 -16.07
CA THR A 80 -19.49 -1.98 -16.68
C THR A 80 -20.43 -0.79 -16.53
N TYR A 81 -20.19 0.11 -15.56
CA TYR A 81 -20.96 1.35 -15.35
C TYR A 81 -20.39 2.55 -16.11
N GLY A 82 -19.36 2.33 -16.96
CA GLY A 82 -18.68 3.39 -17.72
C GLY A 82 -17.79 4.30 -16.88
N ASN A 83 -17.00 5.15 -17.57
CA ASN A 83 -15.97 5.97 -16.92
C ASN A 83 -16.55 6.95 -15.89
N PHE A 84 -17.72 7.53 -16.10
CA PHE A 84 -18.34 8.44 -15.14
C PHE A 84 -18.95 7.71 -13.94
N GLY A 85 -19.65 6.59 -14.15
CA GLY A 85 -20.28 5.82 -13.09
C GLY A 85 -19.24 5.03 -12.29
N GLY A 86 -18.49 4.16 -12.96
CA GLY A 86 -17.46 3.32 -12.33
C GLY A 86 -16.30 4.16 -11.77
N GLY A 87 -15.72 5.03 -12.59
CA GLY A 87 -14.63 5.92 -12.14
C GLY A 87 -15.03 6.85 -11.01
N GLY A 88 -16.29 7.34 -11.00
CA GLY A 88 -16.83 8.13 -9.88
C GLY A 88 -16.88 7.35 -8.57
N ILE A 89 -17.27 6.07 -8.62
CA ILE A 89 -17.26 5.16 -7.46
C ILE A 89 -15.82 4.91 -6.99
N GLU A 90 -14.89 4.68 -7.89
CA GLU A 90 -13.47 4.48 -7.55
C GLU A 90 -12.88 5.70 -6.83
N VAL A 91 -13.15 6.92 -7.33
CA VAL A 91 -12.72 8.16 -6.68
C VAL A 91 -13.35 8.30 -5.29
N LEU A 92 -14.64 7.98 -5.15
CA LEU A 92 -15.31 8.04 -3.84
C LEU A 92 -14.67 7.06 -2.85
N VAL A 93 -14.43 5.83 -3.26
CA VAL A 93 -13.87 4.76 -2.41
C VAL A 93 -12.47 5.11 -1.92
N ILE A 94 -11.59 5.65 -2.80
CA ILE A 94 -10.25 6.06 -2.38
C ILE A 94 -10.28 7.27 -1.45
N VAL A 95 -11.15 8.26 -1.71
CA VAL A 95 -11.30 9.43 -0.82
C VAL A 95 -11.76 8.98 0.58
N VAL A 96 -12.77 8.12 0.66
CA VAL A 96 -13.24 7.57 1.95
C VAL A 96 -12.12 6.78 2.63
N GLY A 97 -11.41 5.92 1.91
CA GLY A 97 -10.27 5.16 2.45
C GLY A 97 -9.17 6.06 3.01
N LEU A 98 -8.80 7.12 2.29
CA LEU A 98 -7.82 8.11 2.74
C LEU A 98 -8.29 8.83 4.00
N LEU A 99 -9.53 9.29 4.05
CA LEU A 99 -10.09 9.96 5.24
C LEU A 99 -10.10 9.03 6.46
N LEU A 100 -10.49 7.77 6.29
CA LEU A 100 -10.46 6.77 7.36
C LEU A 100 -9.04 6.53 7.87
N GLN A 101 -8.08 6.32 6.98
CA GLN A 101 -6.70 5.98 7.35
C GLN A 101 -5.98 7.17 7.98
N PHE A 102 -6.02 8.34 7.33
CA PHE A 102 -5.36 9.54 7.87
C PHE A 102 -6.07 10.10 9.11
N GLY A 103 -7.35 9.79 9.33
CA GLY A 103 -8.08 10.10 10.55
C GLY A 103 -7.66 9.27 11.78
N THR A 104 -6.85 8.20 11.61
CA THR A 104 -6.35 7.39 12.73
C THR A 104 -5.02 7.92 13.27
N ARG A 105 -4.75 7.71 14.58
CA ARG A 105 -3.45 8.05 15.21
C ARG A 105 -2.51 6.85 15.38
N ARG A 106 -2.99 5.65 15.12
CA ARG A 106 -2.26 4.37 15.20
C ARG A 106 -2.84 3.38 14.22
N TYR A 107 -2.16 2.28 13.97
CA TYR A 107 -2.67 1.21 13.14
C TYR A 107 -4.04 0.72 13.61
N ARG A 108 -4.96 0.62 12.66
CA ARG A 108 -6.27 -0.02 12.79
C ARG A 108 -6.50 -0.88 11.55
N ALA A 109 -6.70 -2.17 11.74
CA ALA A 109 -6.82 -3.12 10.65
C ALA A 109 -7.89 -2.70 9.61
N PHE A 110 -9.08 -2.29 10.03
CA PHE A 110 -10.11 -1.82 9.12
C PHE A 110 -9.69 -0.60 8.31
N ALA A 111 -9.11 0.44 8.92
CA ALA A 111 -8.70 1.64 8.19
C ALA A 111 -7.62 1.33 7.17
N TYR A 112 -6.59 0.57 7.57
CA TYR A 112 -5.47 0.20 6.71
C TYR A 112 -5.93 -0.65 5.52
N TRP A 113 -6.66 -1.75 5.78
CA TRP A 113 -7.07 -2.67 4.72
C TRP A 113 -8.19 -2.11 3.84
N SER A 114 -9.06 -1.22 4.37
CA SER A 114 -10.03 -0.48 3.55
C SER A 114 -9.33 0.44 2.55
N LEU A 115 -8.30 1.19 2.99
CA LEU A 115 -7.52 2.01 2.06
C LEU A 115 -6.71 1.15 1.08
N ALA A 116 -6.11 0.06 1.54
CA ALA A 116 -5.38 -0.86 0.66
C ALA A 116 -6.31 -1.44 -0.44
N PHE A 117 -7.55 -1.81 -0.08
CA PHE A 117 -8.55 -2.30 -1.03
C PHE A 117 -9.03 -1.19 -1.98
N ALA A 118 -9.24 0.03 -1.45
CA ALA A 118 -9.60 1.20 -2.26
C ALA A 118 -8.50 1.52 -3.30
N ILE A 119 -7.23 1.50 -2.88
CA ILE A 119 -6.09 1.69 -3.78
C ILE A 119 -5.98 0.53 -4.79
N ALA A 120 -6.34 -0.69 -4.39
CA ALA A 120 -6.35 -1.81 -5.32
C ALA A 120 -7.33 -1.55 -6.47
N ILE A 121 -8.54 -1.09 -6.16
CA ILE A 121 -9.56 -0.73 -7.15
C ILE A 121 -9.06 0.43 -8.04
N THR A 122 -8.74 1.58 -7.43
CA THR A 122 -8.38 2.78 -8.19
C THR A 122 -7.05 2.69 -8.93
N GLY A 123 -6.08 1.91 -8.41
CA GLY A 123 -4.81 1.64 -9.10
C GLY A 123 -5.02 0.85 -10.38
N THR A 124 -5.94 -0.14 -10.36
CA THR A 124 -6.41 -0.84 -11.56
C THR A 124 -7.08 0.14 -12.52
N GLY A 125 -8.12 0.84 -12.06
CA GLY A 125 -8.88 1.76 -12.91
C GLY A 125 -8.01 2.81 -13.59
N VAL A 126 -7.04 3.40 -12.89
CA VAL A 126 -6.12 4.38 -13.48
C VAL A 126 -5.18 3.73 -14.50
N SER A 127 -4.65 2.53 -14.24
CA SER A 127 -3.82 1.80 -15.20
C SER A 127 -4.57 1.50 -16.48
N ASP A 128 -5.81 1.01 -16.35
CA ASP A 128 -6.65 0.66 -17.47
C ASP A 128 -7.15 1.87 -18.25
N PHE A 129 -7.47 2.97 -17.56
CA PHE A 129 -7.79 4.23 -18.22
C PHE A 129 -6.63 4.69 -19.13
N LEU A 130 -5.40 4.58 -18.69
CA LEU A 130 -4.24 4.92 -19.52
C LEU A 130 -4.11 4.01 -20.74
N HIS A 131 -4.47 2.74 -20.62
CA HIS A 131 -4.41 1.79 -21.73
C HIS A 131 -5.63 1.91 -22.68
N LEU A 132 -6.84 1.90 -22.12
CA LEU A 132 -8.09 1.78 -22.90
C LEU A 132 -8.54 3.13 -23.45
N ASP A 133 -8.46 4.22 -22.68
CA ASP A 133 -8.98 5.54 -23.07
C ASP A 133 -7.87 6.44 -23.64
N VAL A 134 -6.67 6.43 -23.03
CA VAL A 134 -5.52 7.21 -23.53
C VAL A 134 -4.73 6.46 -24.61
N HIS A 135 -5.00 5.17 -24.80
CA HIS A 135 -4.39 4.29 -25.82
C HIS A 135 -2.86 4.12 -25.66
N ILE A 136 -2.35 4.16 -24.43
CA ILE A 136 -0.94 3.84 -24.15
C ILE A 136 -0.80 2.30 -24.13
N PRO A 137 0.11 1.70 -24.91
CA PRO A 137 0.34 0.25 -24.88
C PRO A 137 0.73 -0.24 -23.49
N TYR A 138 0.42 -1.47 -23.10
CA TYR A 138 0.77 -2.04 -21.78
C TYR A 138 2.24 -1.94 -21.43
N ALA A 139 3.14 -2.09 -22.40
CA ALA A 139 4.57 -1.85 -22.19
C ALA A 139 4.88 -0.41 -21.78
N GLY A 140 4.15 0.56 -22.37
CA GLY A 140 4.29 1.99 -22.05
C GLY A 140 3.75 2.31 -20.66
N THR A 141 2.56 1.81 -20.30
CA THR A 141 1.97 1.99 -18.96
C THR A 141 2.81 1.32 -17.88
N THR A 142 3.35 0.12 -18.15
CA THR A 142 4.28 -0.57 -17.25
C THR A 142 5.54 0.26 -17.02
N LEU A 143 6.17 0.77 -18.08
CA LEU A 143 7.36 1.62 -17.95
C LEU A 143 7.06 2.92 -17.21
N LEU A 144 5.94 3.57 -17.52
CA LEU A 144 5.51 4.80 -16.84
C LEU A 144 5.41 4.58 -15.33
N TRP A 145 4.67 3.57 -14.91
CA TRP A 145 4.48 3.28 -13.48
C TRP A 145 5.75 2.80 -12.79
N ALA A 146 6.62 2.08 -13.50
CA ALA A 146 7.94 1.71 -12.98
C ALA A 146 8.80 2.95 -12.70
N VAL A 147 8.82 3.93 -13.62
CA VAL A 147 9.53 5.20 -13.45
C VAL A 147 8.92 6.02 -12.30
N VAL A 148 7.59 6.12 -12.24
CA VAL A 148 6.89 6.82 -11.13
C VAL A 148 7.24 6.18 -9.79
N LEU A 149 7.18 4.85 -9.68
CA LEU A 149 7.53 4.13 -8.46
C LEU A 149 8.99 4.36 -8.06
N ALA A 150 9.91 4.28 -9.00
CA ALA A 150 11.34 4.55 -8.75
C ALA A 150 11.55 5.99 -8.27
N ALA A 151 10.86 6.97 -8.87
CA ALA A 151 10.92 8.37 -8.46
C ALA A 151 10.38 8.56 -7.03
N ILE A 152 9.25 7.91 -6.67
CA ILE A 152 8.69 7.96 -5.32
C ILE A 152 9.70 7.38 -4.31
N PHE A 153 10.27 6.21 -4.57
CA PHE A 153 11.30 5.61 -3.71
C PHE A 153 12.52 6.51 -3.56
N TRP A 154 12.97 7.12 -4.65
CA TRP A 154 14.13 8.02 -4.61
C TRP A 154 13.86 9.27 -3.77
N VAL A 155 12.71 9.93 -3.95
CA VAL A 155 12.32 11.11 -3.17
C VAL A 155 12.12 10.72 -1.69
N TRP A 156 11.46 9.60 -1.42
CA TRP A 156 11.26 9.10 -0.06
C TRP A 156 12.59 8.81 0.63
N GLN A 157 13.49 8.05 -0.02
CA GLN A 157 14.80 7.74 0.54
C GLN A 157 15.64 9.01 0.79
N ARG A 158 15.60 9.99 -0.13
CA ARG A 158 16.29 11.27 0.04
C ARG A 158 15.71 12.13 1.17
N GLY A 159 14.39 12.10 1.33
CA GLY A 159 13.68 12.93 2.30
C GLY A 159 13.65 12.38 3.72
N GLU A 160 13.66 11.04 3.88
CA GLU A 160 13.44 10.37 5.17
C GLU A 160 14.58 9.43 5.58
N GLY A 161 15.58 9.21 4.70
CA GLY A 161 16.76 8.38 4.97
C GLY A 161 16.50 6.87 5.06
N THR A 162 15.23 6.43 4.99
CA THR A 162 14.86 5.02 5.09
C THR A 162 13.54 4.73 4.38
N LEU A 163 13.45 3.54 3.79
CA LEU A 163 12.22 2.98 3.20
C LEU A 163 11.57 1.92 4.10
N SER A 164 11.99 1.84 5.37
CA SER A 164 11.46 0.85 6.32
C SER A 164 10.00 1.12 6.65
N ILE A 165 9.15 0.10 6.52
CA ILE A 165 7.73 0.19 6.91
C ILE A 165 7.55 0.32 8.43
N HIS A 166 8.52 -0.14 9.23
CA HIS A 166 8.50 -0.02 10.68
C HIS A 166 8.74 1.44 11.13
N SER A 167 9.20 2.32 10.24
CA SER A 167 9.45 3.73 10.51
C SER A 167 8.27 4.66 10.21
N ILE A 168 7.10 4.13 9.78
CA ILE A 168 5.94 4.93 9.36
C ILE A 168 5.16 5.41 10.58
N SER A 169 5.71 6.42 11.23
CA SER A 169 5.18 7.07 12.44
C SER A 169 4.92 8.58 12.26
N THR A 170 5.05 9.10 11.03
CA THR A 170 4.77 10.50 10.69
C THR A 170 3.81 10.58 9.50
N GLN A 171 3.04 11.65 9.40
CA GLN A 171 2.14 11.88 8.26
C GLN A 171 2.89 11.90 6.92
N ARG A 172 4.11 12.47 6.89
CA ARG A 172 4.94 12.54 5.70
C ARG A 172 5.39 11.16 5.23
N ARG A 173 5.85 10.29 6.15
CA ARG A 173 6.21 8.90 5.83
C ARG A 173 4.99 8.08 5.41
N GLU A 174 3.85 8.31 6.05
CA GLU A 174 2.60 7.68 5.67
C GLU A 174 2.15 8.10 4.26
N ALA A 175 2.30 9.36 3.88
CA ALA A 175 2.00 9.83 2.52
C ALA A 175 2.92 9.17 1.48
N TYR A 176 4.23 9.08 1.73
CA TYR A 176 5.14 8.34 0.85
C TYR A 176 4.77 6.86 0.74
N TYR A 177 4.43 6.24 1.86
CA TYR A 177 4.00 4.85 1.88
C TYR A 177 2.79 4.62 0.98
N TRP A 178 1.73 5.39 1.13
CA TRP A 178 0.51 5.23 0.34
C TRP A 178 0.69 5.62 -1.13
N ALA A 179 1.52 6.61 -1.43
CA ALA A 179 1.91 6.93 -2.80
C ALA A 179 2.66 5.75 -3.45
N THR A 180 3.59 5.12 -2.71
CA THR A 180 4.30 3.91 -3.15
C THR A 180 3.33 2.77 -3.37
N VAL A 181 2.42 2.53 -2.43
CA VAL A 181 1.38 1.50 -2.54
C VAL A 181 0.55 1.72 -3.80
N PHE A 182 0.06 2.94 -4.04
CA PHE A 182 -0.72 3.27 -5.24
C PHE A 182 0.07 2.98 -6.53
N ALA A 183 1.30 3.47 -6.61
CA ALA A 183 2.16 3.24 -7.79
C ALA A 183 2.45 1.74 -8.02
N THR A 184 2.62 0.94 -6.94
CA THR A 184 2.79 -0.51 -7.07
C THR A 184 1.54 -1.20 -7.58
N PHE A 185 0.35 -0.71 -7.22
CA PHE A 185 -0.90 -1.28 -7.71
C PHE A 185 -1.11 -0.99 -9.19
N ALA A 186 -0.93 0.26 -9.63
CA ALA A 186 -1.03 0.62 -11.04
C ALA A 186 0.04 -0.09 -11.91
N LEU A 187 1.28 -0.15 -11.42
CA LEU A 187 2.36 -0.92 -12.09
C LEU A 187 2.00 -2.39 -12.24
N GLY A 188 1.47 -2.99 -11.17
CA GLY A 188 1.20 -4.42 -11.17
C GLY A 188 0.05 -4.83 -12.09
N THR A 189 -0.99 -3.99 -12.23
CA THR A 189 -2.04 -4.17 -13.26
C THR A 189 -1.41 -4.13 -14.65
N ALA A 190 -0.72 -3.02 -15.00
CA ALA A 190 -0.09 -2.90 -16.31
C ALA A 190 0.88 -4.05 -16.62
N LEU A 191 1.66 -4.51 -15.63
CA LEU A 191 2.61 -5.61 -15.79
C LEU A 191 1.91 -6.98 -15.93
N GLY A 192 0.83 -7.21 -15.17
CA GLY A 192 0.00 -8.41 -15.29
C GLY A 192 -0.60 -8.54 -16.68
N ASP A 193 -1.24 -7.48 -17.16
CA ASP A 193 -1.82 -7.42 -18.51
C ASP A 193 -0.75 -7.50 -19.60
N PHE A 194 0.38 -6.84 -19.42
CA PHE A 194 1.50 -6.95 -20.34
C PHE A 194 1.96 -8.41 -20.52
N THR A 195 2.09 -9.17 -19.42
CA THR A 195 2.48 -10.59 -19.52
C THR A 195 1.40 -11.46 -20.07
N ALA A 196 0.14 -11.25 -19.65
CA ALA A 196 -0.98 -12.09 -20.05
C ALA A 196 -1.38 -11.86 -21.52
N THR A 197 -1.47 -10.59 -21.94
CA THR A 197 -1.99 -10.23 -23.27
C THR A 197 -0.89 -9.96 -24.29
N THR A 198 0.11 -9.10 -23.99
CA THR A 198 1.14 -8.71 -24.94
C THR A 198 2.18 -9.81 -25.13
N LEU A 199 2.60 -10.49 -24.07
CA LEU A 199 3.51 -11.65 -24.17
C LEU A 199 2.78 -12.96 -24.45
N HIS A 200 1.44 -12.93 -24.56
CA HIS A 200 0.60 -14.08 -24.88
C HIS A 200 0.72 -15.27 -23.91
N LEU A 201 1.11 -15.04 -22.65
CA LEU A 201 1.15 -16.11 -21.65
C LEU A 201 -0.25 -16.53 -21.19
N GLY A 202 -1.25 -15.63 -21.28
CA GLY A 202 -2.55 -15.81 -20.65
C GLY A 202 -2.48 -15.58 -19.14
N TYR A 203 -3.65 -15.55 -18.49
CA TYR A 203 -3.76 -15.16 -17.08
C TYR A 203 -3.18 -16.21 -16.12
N LEU A 204 -3.41 -17.51 -16.37
CA LEU A 204 -2.91 -18.56 -15.48
C LEU A 204 -1.39 -18.64 -15.46
N ASP A 205 -0.75 -18.67 -16.62
CA ASP A 205 0.71 -18.80 -16.70
C ASP A 205 1.40 -17.53 -16.22
N SER A 206 0.78 -16.35 -16.43
CA SER A 206 1.23 -15.09 -15.81
C SER A 206 1.14 -15.17 -14.28
N GLY A 207 0.03 -15.69 -13.73
CA GLY A 207 -0.11 -15.91 -12.29
C GLY A 207 0.95 -16.87 -11.73
N ILE A 208 1.21 -17.99 -12.42
CA ILE A 208 2.27 -18.94 -12.04
C ILE A 208 3.65 -18.28 -12.11
N LEU A 209 3.94 -17.51 -13.15
CA LEU A 209 5.18 -16.75 -13.28
C LEU A 209 5.39 -15.85 -12.06
N PHE A 210 4.40 -15.04 -11.68
CA PHE A 210 4.51 -14.16 -10.53
C PHE A 210 4.54 -14.91 -9.19
N ALA A 211 3.90 -16.09 -9.09
CA ALA A 211 4.00 -16.97 -7.93
C ALA A 211 5.42 -17.53 -7.74
N VAL A 212 6.16 -17.73 -8.82
CA VAL A 212 7.59 -18.11 -8.75
C VAL A 212 8.45 -16.88 -8.45
N VAL A 213 8.19 -15.75 -9.13
CA VAL A 213 9.00 -14.52 -8.98
C VAL A 213 8.94 -13.97 -7.56
N ILE A 214 7.80 -14.09 -6.85
CA ILE A 214 7.67 -13.61 -5.46
C ILE A 214 8.57 -14.36 -4.48
N LEU A 215 8.97 -15.59 -4.80
CA LEU A 215 9.88 -16.38 -3.96
C LEU A 215 11.33 -15.89 -4.06
N ILE A 216 11.71 -15.23 -5.17
CA ILE A 216 13.08 -14.78 -5.41
C ILE A 216 13.58 -13.83 -4.31
N PRO A 217 12.88 -12.73 -3.94
CA PRO A 217 13.35 -11.85 -2.87
C PRO A 217 13.45 -12.54 -1.51
N ALA A 218 12.52 -13.46 -1.20
CA ALA A 218 12.55 -14.22 0.04
C ALA A 218 13.76 -15.15 0.11
N LEU A 219 14.02 -15.90 -0.97
CA LEU A 219 15.20 -16.76 -1.09
C LEU A 219 16.50 -15.96 -1.10
N ALA A 220 16.54 -14.82 -1.79
CA ALA A 220 17.70 -13.95 -1.82
C ALA A 220 17.98 -13.34 -0.43
N HIS A 221 16.94 -12.97 0.32
CA HIS A 221 17.11 -12.53 1.70
C HIS A 221 17.69 -13.65 2.58
N TRP A 222 17.13 -14.86 2.48
CA TRP A 222 17.54 -15.99 3.31
C TRP A 222 18.93 -16.55 2.96
N LYS A 223 19.26 -16.69 1.66
CA LYS A 223 20.48 -17.37 1.19
C LYS A 223 21.61 -16.42 0.83
N LEU A 224 21.31 -15.23 0.33
CA LEU A 224 22.29 -14.28 -0.22
C LEU A 224 22.45 -13.03 0.66
N GLY A 225 21.71 -12.91 1.78
CA GLY A 225 21.81 -11.74 2.67
C GLY A 225 21.23 -10.46 2.08
N LEU A 226 20.26 -10.54 1.15
CA LEU A 226 19.57 -9.37 0.63
C LEU A 226 18.97 -8.55 1.77
N ASN A 227 19.12 -7.23 1.70
CA ASN A 227 18.55 -6.32 2.70
C ASN A 227 17.03 -6.55 2.86
N GLY A 228 16.55 -6.66 4.12
CA GLY A 228 15.15 -6.98 4.41
C GLY A 228 14.15 -5.94 3.87
N ILE A 229 14.53 -4.63 3.83
CA ILE A 229 13.69 -3.58 3.23
C ILE A 229 13.55 -3.80 1.72
N ALA A 230 14.65 -4.12 1.04
CA ALA A 230 14.62 -4.42 -0.39
C ALA A 230 13.79 -5.69 -0.68
N ALA A 231 14.00 -6.76 0.10
CA ALA A 231 13.24 -8.00 -0.04
C ALA A 231 11.74 -7.77 0.16
N PHE A 232 11.36 -6.97 1.18
CA PHE A 232 9.98 -6.60 1.42
C PHE A 232 9.36 -5.88 0.21
N TRP A 233 9.98 -4.80 -0.28
CA TRP A 233 9.41 -4.03 -1.38
C TRP A 233 9.35 -4.80 -2.69
N MET A 234 10.37 -5.60 -3.00
CA MET A 234 10.36 -6.48 -4.18
C MET A 234 9.19 -7.48 -4.10
N SER A 235 9.02 -8.17 -2.98
CA SER A 235 7.89 -9.09 -2.78
C SER A 235 6.55 -8.34 -2.82
N TYR A 236 6.48 -7.15 -2.20
CA TYR A 236 5.28 -6.32 -2.17
C TYR A 236 4.81 -5.91 -3.58
N ILE A 237 5.74 -5.50 -4.44
CA ILE A 237 5.45 -5.15 -5.85
C ILE A 237 4.89 -6.37 -6.58
N VAL A 238 5.50 -7.53 -6.42
CA VAL A 238 5.11 -8.76 -7.14
C VAL A 238 3.75 -9.31 -6.68
N THR A 239 3.31 -9.03 -5.44
CA THR A 239 1.96 -9.46 -5.00
C THR A 239 0.85 -8.93 -5.88
N ARG A 240 1.06 -7.77 -6.53
CA ARG A 240 0.01 -7.12 -7.29
C ARG A 240 -0.27 -7.83 -8.63
N PRO A 241 0.72 -8.01 -9.55
CA PRO A 241 0.47 -8.77 -10.76
C PRO A 241 0.09 -10.23 -10.47
N LEU A 242 0.60 -10.81 -9.38
CA LEU A 242 0.18 -12.14 -8.92
C LEU A 242 -1.32 -12.21 -8.65
N GLY A 243 -1.84 -11.31 -7.81
CA GLY A 243 -3.26 -11.30 -7.43
C GLY A 243 -4.17 -10.92 -8.60
N ALA A 244 -3.76 -9.96 -9.45
CA ALA A 244 -4.47 -9.57 -10.65
C ALA A 244 -4.61 -10.74 -11.62
N SER A 245 -3.50 -11.40 -11.99
CA SER A 245 -3.52 -12.52 -12.93
C SER A 245 -4.43 -13.67 -12.45
N PHE A 246 -4.45 -13.98 -11.15
CA PHE A 246 -5.38 -15.01 -10.65
C PHE A 246 -6.83 -14.53 -10.60
N ALA A 247 -7.08 -13.25 -10.32
CA ALA A 247 -8.43 -12.69 -10.39
C ALA A 247 -8.97 -12.76 -11.81
N ASP A 248 -8.18 -12.35 -12.80
CA ASP A 248 -8.54 -12.40 -14.21
C ASP A 248 -8.71 -13.83 -14.71
N TYR A 249 -7.83 -14.76 -14.29
CA TYR A 249 -8.01 -16.18 -14.62
C TYR A 249 -9.37 -16.69 -14.14
N ILE A 250 -9.81 -16.29 -12.95
CA ILE A 250 -11.11 -16.71 -12.42
C ILE A 250 -12.28 -15.99 -13.11
N SER A 251 -12.15 -14.67 -13.29
CA SER A 251 -13.26 -13.83 -13.73
C SER A 251 -13.48 -13.80 -15.23
N LYS A 252 -12.39 -13.74 -16.02
CA LYS A 252 -12.44 -13.46 -17.45
C LYS A 252 -12.98 -14.65 -18.28
N PRO A 253 -13.52 -14.36 -19.48
CA PRO A 253 -14.06 -15.39 -20.38
C PRO A 253 -12.98 -16.39 -20.86
N LYS A 254 -13.42 -17.58 -21.25
CA LYS A 254 -12.55 -18.67 -21.75
C LYS A 254 -11.76 -18.30 -23.01
N ASN A 255 -12.30 -17.46 -23.86
CA ASN A 255 -11.61 -16.98 -25.08
C ASN A 255 -10.44 -16.04 -24.77
N THR A 256 -10.36 -15.52 -23.54
CA THR A 256 -9.25 -14.72 -23.03
C THR A 256 -8.42 -15.46 -21.99
N SER A 257 -8.43 -16.79 -21.99
CA SER A 257 -7.75 -17.70 -21.07
C SER A 257 -8.27 -17.74 -19.62
N GLY A 258 -9.45 -17.20 -19.33
CA GLY A 258 -10.12 -17.31 -18.04
C GLY A 258 -11.05 -18.51 -17.91
N ILE A 259 -11.62 -18.74 -16.70
CA ILE A 259 -12.63 -19.79 -16.45
C ILE A 259 -14.06 -19.29 -16.51
N ASN A 260 -14.28 -17.98 -16.70
CA ASN A 260 -15.57 -17.33 -16.90
C ASN A 260 -16.50 -17.34 -15.67
N PHE A 261 -15.96 -17.14 -14.47
CA PHE A 261 -16.79 -16.98 -13.27
C PHE A 261 -17.48 -15.61 -13.21
N GLY A 262 -16.92 -14.61 -13.91
CA GLY A 262 -17.40 -13.23 -14.00
C GLY A 262 -16.79 -12.30 -12.95
N ASP A 263 -16.64 -11.02 -13.31
CA ASP A 263 -15.97 -10.02 -12.46
C ASP A 263 -16.77 -9.75 -11.17
N GLY A 264 -18.09 -9.58 -11.25
CA GLY A 264 -18.94 -9.30 -10.09
C GLY A 264 -18.89 -10.39 -9.00
N PRO A 265 -19.20 -11.66 -9.34
CA PRO A 265 -19.08 -12.76 -8.37
C PRO A 265 -17.66 -12.92 -7.82
N THR A 266 -16.63 -12.78 -8.64
CA THR A 266 -15.22 -12.83 -8.21
C THR A 266 -14.90 -11.72 -7.21
N ALA A 267 -15.33 -10.49 -7.49
CA ALA A 267 -15.18 -9.34 -6.60
C ALA A 267 -15.83 -9.59 -5.24
N ILE A 268 -17.06 -10.11 -5.22
CA ILE A 268 -17.79 -10.41 -3.98
C ILE A 268 -17.06 -11.48 -3.16
N VAL A 269 -16.60 -12.55 -3.77
CA VAL A 269 -15.91 -13.65 -3.06
C VAL A 269 -14.61 -13.14 -2.42
N PHE A 270 -13.79 -12.40 -3.15
CA PHE A 270 -12.55 -11.84 -2.60
C PHE A 270 -12.81 -10.76 -1.56
N ALA A 271 -13.79 -9.88 -1.77
CA ALA A 271 -14.15 -8.85 -0.78
C ALA A 271 -14.62 -9.47 0.54
N LEU A 272 -15.45 -10.53 0.48
CA LEU A 272 -15.88 -11.26 1.68
C LEU A 272 -14.70 -11.97 2.36
N ALA A 273 -13.81 -12.61 1.61
CA ALA A 273 -12.62 -13.24 2.18
C ALA A 273 -11.72 -12.22 2.90
N VAL A 274 -11.46 -11.07 2.26
CA VAL A 274 -10.71 -9.97 2.88
C VAL A 274 -11.42 -9.46 4.13
N LEU A 275 -12.74 -9.23 4.06
CA LEU A 275 -13.53 -8.75 5.21
C LEU A 275 -13.41 -9.70 6.40
N VAL A 276 -13.57 -11.01 6.21
CA VAL A 276 -13.45 -12.02 7.27
C VAL A 276 -12.07 -11.97 7.92
N LEU A 277 -11.01 -11.94 7.10
CA LEU A 277 -9.65 -11.87 7.62
C LEU A 277 -9.35 -10.54 8.33
N VAL A 278 -9.84 -9.43 7.82
CA VAL A 278 -9.70 -8.10 8.47
C VAL A 278 -10.47 -8.05 9.78
N CYS A 279 -11.66 -8.67 9.88
CA CYS A 279 -12.38 -8.83 11.14
C CYS A 279 -11.54 -9.64 12.13
N TYR A 280 -10.92 -10.75 11.71
CA TYR A 280 -10.02 -11.53 12.55
C TYR A 280 -8.82 -10.69 13.02
N LEU A 281 -8.14 -9.94 12.13
CA LEU A 281 -7.04 -9.05 12.49
C LEU A 281 -7.46 -7.97 13.49
N ALA A 282 -8.65 -7.39 13.32
CA ALA A 282 -9.18 -6.37 14.23
C ALA A 282 -9.49 -6.90 15.63
N LEU A 283 -9.93 -8.15 15.74
CA LEU A 283 -10.29 -8.80 17.01
C LEU A 283 -9.05 -9.40 17.69
N ALA A 284 -8.28 -10.23 16.99
CA ALA A 284 -7.14 -10.97 17.53
C ALA A 284 -5.86 -10.12 17.63
N ARG A 285 -5.72 -9.09 16.78
CA ARG A 285 -4.59 -8.12 16.75
C ARG A 285 -3.18 -8.75 16.70
N PRO A 286 -2.95 -9.81 15.91
CA PRO A 286 -1.64 -10.46 15.84
C PRO A 286 -0.60 -9.62 15.09
N ASP A 287 -1.05 -8.62 14.35
CA ASP A 287 -0.32 -7.77 13.41
C ASP A 287 -0.01 -6.37 13.96
N ILE A 288 -0.13 -6.16 15.28
CA ILE A 288 0.29 -4.90 15.91
C ILE A 288 1.81 -4.91 16.09
N GLN A 289 2.49 -3.92 15.54
CA GLN A 289 3.92 -3.72 15.76
C GLN A 289 4.21 -3.48 17.24
N LYS A 290 5.15 -4.25 17.81
CA LYS A 290 5.58 -4.09 19.20
C LYS A 290 6.59 -2.94 19.28
N PRO A 291 6.49 -2.03 20.28
CA PRO A 291 7.50 -1.02 20.50
C PRO A 291 8.87 -1.69 20.79
N GLY A 292 9.92 -1.32 20.06
CA GLY A 292 11.30 -1.70 20.41
C GLY A 292 11.84 -2.98 19.77
N LYS A 293 11.38 -3.37 18.59
CA LYS A 293 12.15 -4.30 17.74
C LYS A 293 12.93 -3.56 16.67
#